data_66cb9e1571f8a27894546624678fa85c
#
_entry.id   66cb9e1571f8a27894546624678fa85c
#
_cell.length_a   1.000
_cell.length_b   1.000
_cell.length_c   1.000
_cell.angle_alpha   90.00
_cell.angle_beta   90.00
_cell.angle_gamma   90.00
#
_symmetry.space_group_name_H-M   'P 1'
#
loop_
_entity.id
_entity.type
_entity.pdbx_description
1 polymer ?
#
loop_
_entity_poly.entity_id
_entity_poly.type
_entity_poly.pdbx_seq_one_letter_code
_entity_poly.pdbx_strand_id
1 'polypeptide(L)'
;MTFPLGKSFCRLIFSLFSLLVLVSCDRSSGTADGKPFRVNLGTEPPSLDWSLATDHVSFNVIANLMVGLAEFDKNLKPTPVIAKSWDVLDSGKRIVFHLREDATWSDGKKVVAGDFEFSWKRLLDPKTASEYAYTLFDIVNAEEYNHGKITDDKEVGVAALDDSTLEVRLKSPTSYFLPLMTFEVTFPQRRDVVEKHGSKWTEPDNIITNGPFLLSSWKHENEIRLKANPNFFLGKPAIDNVEMMMVNEMTTALALYDQGQLDFLDNHSIPILEKPRLAKSQGFKHVPQLRGEYYGFAVNKKPFDDVRVRKAFAMAIDRSFLPSLLRGGEQAATSWIPPGMLAYNAKIGLPYNPPEARRLLREAGYPDGKGFPQVTLAYNTLEDKKIVAEAIQGMWKRNLGVLVRLENLEWKVFLKRLLNDPPPIFRSGWGADYPDPDNFIKLFASYSPQNYSRWKNSRYDQLLEQAAREMIEQKRVRLYNEAQRILCEVDVPIVPLFNTAESTILNPRYTGLEYNSMGRLVLRNVKAKTD
;
A
#
# COMPACT_ATOMS: atom_id res chain seq x y z
N MET A 1 -52.38 -68.41 47.11
CA MET A 1 -53.82 -68.60 47.03
C MET A 1 -54.45 -67.45 46.34
N THR A 2 -55.00 -67.67 45.17
CA THR A 2 -56.24 -67.23 44.59
C THR A 2 -56.46 -65.69 44.39
N PHE A 3 -56.57 -65.37 43.16
CA PHE A 3 -57.35 -64.36 42.38
C PHE A 3 -58.70 -63.93 42.99
N PRO A 4 -59.49 -62.94 42.46
CA PRO A 4 -59.50 -62.37 41.10
C PRO A 4 -59.91 -60.86 40.92
N LEU A 5 -59.71 -60.35 39.70
CA LEU A 5 -60.56 -59.63 38.74
C LEU A 5 -61.56 -58.55 39.20
N GLY A 6 -61.51 -57.42 38.52
CA GLY A 6 -62.62 -56.47 38.41
C GLY A 6 -62.33 -55.34 37.37
N LYS A 7 -63.00 -55.42 36.20
CA LYS A 7 -63.06 -54.45 35.10
C LYS A 7 -63.93 -53.26 35.48
N SER A 8 -63.60 -52.04 35.03
CA SER A 8 -64.60 -51.16 34.36
C SER A 8 -64.01 -49.90 33.79
N PHE A 9 -64.28 -49.70 32.58
CA PHE A 9 -64.26 -48.57 31.64
C PHE A 9 -64.64 -47.22 32.26
N CYS A 10 -63.85 -46.18 31.91
CA CYS A 10 -64.40 -44.85 31.65
C CYS A 10 -63.50 -44.06 30.67
N ARG A 11 -64.08 -43.72 29.53
CA ARG A 11 -63.47 -42.86 28.48
C ARG A 11 -63.47 -41.43 28.97
N LEU A 12 -62.36 -40.73 28.87
CA LEU A 12 -62.32 -39.30 28.81
C LEU A 12 -61.37 -38.83 27.69
N ILE A 13 -61.97 -38.13 26.74
CA ILE A 13 -61.35 -37.47 25.60
C ILE A 13 -60.61 -36.26 26.13
N PHE A 14 -59.28 -36.19 25.97
CA PHE A 14 -58.54 -34.95 26.15
C PHE A 14 -57.97 -34.51 24.79
N SER A 15 -58.51 -33.39 24.27
CA SER A 15 -58.04 -32.66 23.11
C SER A 15 -56.63 -32.16 23.36
N LEU A 16 -55.64 -32.66 22.62
CA LEU A 16 -54.28 -32.13 22.59
C LEU A 16 -54.24 -30.95 21.60
N PHE A 17 -54.22 -29.76 22.12
CA PHE A 17 -53.94 -28.54 21.37
C PHE A 17 -52.43 -28.46 21.16
N SER A 18 -51.96 -28.88 19.97
CA SER A 18 -50.57 -28.73 19.56
C SER A 18 -50.26 -27.28 19.26
N LEU A 19 -49.63 -26.59 20.21
CA LEU A 19 -49.05 -25.28 20.01
C LEU A 19 -47.76 -25.43 19.20
N LEU A 20 -47.82 -25.25 17.86
CA LEU A 20 -46.64 -25.09 17.00
C LEU A 20 -45.97 -23.76 17.36
N VAL A 21 -44.93 -23.82 18.18
CA VAL A 21 -43.98 -22.73 18.34
C VAL A 21 -43.11 -22.74 17.07
N LEU A 22 -43.41 -21.85 16.14
CA LEU A 22 -42.50 -21.49 15.05
C LEU A 22 -41.26 -20.80 15.66
N VAL A 23 -40.26 -21.58 16.00
CA VAL A 23 -38.90 -21.05 16.22
C VAL A 23 -38.42 -20.55 14.88
N SER A 24 -38.56 -19.24 14.64
CA SER A 24 -37.89 -18.53 13.58
C SER A 24 -36.39 -18.60 13.87
N CYS A 25 -35.69 -19.56 13.27
CA CYS A 25 -34.25 -19.52 13.21
C CYS A 25 -33.85 -18.35 12.33
N ASP A 26 -33.55 -17.24 12.99
CA ASP A 26 -32.79 -16.16 12.38
C ASP A 26 -31.45 -16.76 11.93
N ARG A 27 -31.33 -17.08 10.63
CA ARG A 27 -30.08 -17.52 10.04
C ARG A 27 -29.15 -16.32 10.00
N SER A 28 -28.46 -16.08 11.10
CA SER A 28 -27.25 -15.27 11.05
C SER A 28 -26.30 -15.92 10.04
N SER A 29 -25.97 -15.22 8.98
CA SER A 29 -24.98 -15.59 7.97
C SER A 29 -23.56 -15.50 8.53
N GLY A 30 -23.32 -16.15 9.67
CA GLY A 30 -21.97 -16.38 10.19
C GLY A 30 -21.29 -17.49 9.38
N THR A 31 -19.97 -17.57 9.42
CA THR A 31 -19.18 -18.67 8.84
C THR A 31 -19.85 -19.99 9.19
N ALA A 32 -20.13 -20.84 8.21
CA ALA A 32 -20.95 -22.07 8.33
C ALA A 32 -20.52 -23.03 9.46
N ASP A 33 -19.35 -22.81 10.11
CA ASP A 33 -18.79 -23.65 11.19
C ASP A 33 -18.30 -22.85 12.41
N GLY A 34 -18.52 -21.52 12.52
CA GLY A 34 -17.97 -20.71 13.62
C GLY A 34 -16.44 -20.59 13.64
N LYS A 35 -15.75 -21.11 12.62
CA LYS A 35 -14.29 -21.07 12.52
C LYS A 35 -13.82 -19.68 12.10
N PRO A 36 -12.67 -19.19 12.63
CA PRO A 36 -12.12 -17.93 12.21
C PRO A 36 -11.64 -17.97 10.76
N PHE A 37 -11.66 -16.83 10.07
CA PHE A 37 -10.95 -16.64 8.81
C PHE A 37 -9.46 -16.40 9.11
N ARG A 38 -8.56 -17.21 8.53
CA ARG A 38 -7.15 -17.23 8.90
C ARG A 38 -6.26 -16.75 7.77
N VAL A 39 -5.43 -15.76 8.08
CA VAL A 39 -4.46 -15.16 7.15
C VAL A 39 -3.06 -15.22 7.73
N ASN A 40 -2.04 -15.22 6.90
CA ASN A 40 -0.66 -15.07 7.34
C ASN A 40 -0.21 -13.60 7.21
N LEU A 41 0.28 -12.99 8.30
CA LEU A 41 0.96 -11.70 8.28
C LEU A 41 2.45 -11.84 7.96
N GLY A 42 3.01 -13.03 8.11
CA GLY A 42 4.43 -13.31 7.91
C GLY A 42 5.29 -12.91 9.10
N THR A 43 5.10 -11.74 9.67
CA THR A 43 5.90 -11.21 10.79
C THR A 43 5.08 -10.33 11.71
N GLU A 44 5.66 -9.99 12.86
CA GLU A 44 5.11 -9.05 13.85
C GLU A 44 4.98 -7.63 13.25
N PRO A 45 3.81 -6.95 13.37
CA PRO A 45 3.72 -5.52 13.11
C PRO A 45 4.50 -4.73 14.16
N PRO A 46 5.46 -3.87 13.76
CA PRO A 46 6.25 -3.08 14.71
C PRO A 46 5.41 -2.12 15.55
N SER A 47 4.30 -1.64 15.03
CA SER A 47 3.39 -0.72 15.71
C SER A 47 2.00 -0.75 15.10
N LEU A 48 0.97 -0.65 15.94
CA LEU A 48 -0.41 -0.36 15.52
C LEU A 48 -0.79 1.11 15.76
N ASP A 49 0.16 1.96 16.21
CA ASP A 49 -0.01 3.41 16.24
C ASP A 49 0.25 3.97 14.83
N TRP A 50 -0.80 4.37 14.12
CA TRP A 50 -0.69 4.84 12.73
C TRP A 50 0.00 6.20 12.57
N SER A 51 0.30 6.92 13.63
CA SER A 51 1.25 8.04 13.57
C SER A 51 2.72 7.57 13.55
N LEU A 52 3.00 6.32 13.93
CA LEU A 52 4.35 5.75 14.03
C LEU A 52 4.60 4.57 13.08
N ALA A 53 3.54 3.92 12.60
CA ALA A 53 3.64 2.79 11.68
C ALA A 53 4.21 3.24 10.32
N THR A 54 5.16 2.45 9.79
CA THR A 54 5.84 2.74 8.51
C THR A 54 5.90 1.54 7.58
N ASP A 55 5.27 0.43 7.94
CA ASP A 55 5.40 -0.84 7.24
C ASP A 55 4.05 -1.44 6.82
N HIS A 56 4.13 -2.32 5.86
CA HIS A 56 2.98 -2.96 5.23
C HIS A 56 2.19 -3.86 6.18
N VAL A 57 2.88 -4.55 7.09
CA VAL A 57 2.25 -5.50 8.03
C VAL A 57 1.38 -4.74 9.02
N SER A 58 1.93 -3.64 9.58
CA SER A 58 1.19 -2.73 10.46
C SER A 58 -0.06 -2.17 9.76
N PHE A 59 0.09 -1.65 8.54
CA PHE A 59 -1.05 -1.07 7.80
C PHE A 59 -2.11 -2.11 7.41
N ASN A 60 -1.74 -3.38 7.17
CA ASN A 60 -2.71 -4.44 6.92
C ASN A 60 -3.59 -4.75 8.13
N VAL A 61 -3.09 -4.58 9.33
CA VAL A 61 -3.90 -4.68 10.56
C VAL A 61 -4.74 -3.43 10.76
N ILE A 62 -4.11 -2.24 10.68
CA ILE A 62 -4.75 -0.93 10.89
C ILE A 62 -5.93 -0.73 9.94
N ALA A 63 -5.79 -1.06 8.65
CA ALA A 63 -6.86 -0.94 7.64
C ALA A 63 -8.12 -1.78 7.93
N ASN A 64 -8.03 -2.77 8.83
CA ASN A 64 -9.16 -3.57 9.27
C ASN A 64 -9.71 -3.11 10.63
N LEU A 65 -8.96 -2.32 11.39
CA LEU A 65 -9.37 -1.74 12.68
C LEU A 65 -9.96 -0.34 12.52
N MET A 66 -9.55 0.39 11.49
CA MET A 66 -9.82 1.82 11.33
C MET A 66 -10.34 2.14 9.94
N VAL A 67 -11.09 3.25 9.82
CA VAL A 67 -11.42 3.91 8.56
C VAL A 67 -11.21 5.42 8.69
N GLY A 68 -10.85 6.06 7.56
CA GLY A 68 -10.54 7.49 7.46
C GLY A 68 -11.67 8.33 6.87
N LEU A 69 -11.34 9.57 6.47
CA LEU A 69 -12.27 10.48 5.77
C LEU A 69 -12.75 9.88 4.46
N ALA A 70 -11.84 9.26 3.70
CA ALA A 70 -12.07 8.69 2.38
C ALA A 70 -11.39 7.33 2.23
N GLU A 71 -11.85 6.56 1.26
CA GLU A 71 -11.15 5.39 0.71
C GLU A 71 -11.10 5.52 -0.82
N PHE A 72 -10.29 4.75 -1.52
CA PHE A 72 -10.29 4.79 -2.97
C PHE A 72 -11.15 3.66 -3.58
N ASP A 73 -11.85 3.99 -4.65
CA ASP A 73 -12.62 3.04 -5.43
C ASP A 73 -11.70 2.16 -6.31
N LYS A 74 -12.28 1.24 -7.09
CA LYS A 74 -11.56 0.38 -8.03
C LYS A 74 -10.78 1.14 -9.11
N ASN A 75 -11.07 2.43 -9.33
CA ASN A 75 -10.39 3.31 -10.27
C ASN A 75 -9.39 4.24 -9.57
N LEU A 76 -9.07 3.97 -8.30
CA LEU A 76 -8.17 4.75 -7.45
C LEU A 76 -8.64 6.20 -7.22
N LYS A 77 -9.95 6.45 -7.29
CA LYS A 77 -10.52 7.76 -6.97
C LYS A 77 -10.96 7.77 -5.50
N PRO A 78 -10.63 8.85 -4.75
CA PRO A 78 -11.11 8.98 -3.38
C PRO A 78 -12.63 9.08 -3.34
N THR A 79 -13.23 8.26 -2.50
CA THR A 79 -14.68 8.20 -2.25
C THR A 79 -14.96 8.44 -0.77
N PRO A 80 -16.07 9.09 -0.43
CA PRO A 80 -16.43 9.40 0.96
C PRO A 80 -16.62 8.15 1.83
N VAL A 81 -16.11 8.19 3.08
CA VAL A 81 -16.32 7.18 4.11
C VAL A 81 -16.83 7.85 5.40
N ILE A 82 -15.96 8.36 6.30
CA ILE A 82 -16.41 9.16 7.45
C ILE A 82 -16.82 10.56 7.00
N ALA A 83 -16.10 11.17 6.05
CA ALA A 83 -16.67 12.30 5.34
C ALA A 83 -17.83 11.81 4.46
N LYS A 84 -19.01 12.43 4.57
CA LYS A 84 -20.14 12.22 3.64
C LYS A 84 -19.95 13.01 2.35
N SER A 85 -19.21 14.13 2.41
CA SER A 85 -18.86 15.01 1.29
C SER A 85 -17.71 15.93 1.70
N TRP A 86 -17.17 16.66 0.71
CA TRP A 86 -16.21 17.74 0.93
C TRP A 86 -16.39 18.84 -0.09
N ASP A 87 -16.05 20.07 0.30
CA ASP A 87 -15.99 21.24 -0.56
C ASP A 87 -14.54 21.63 -0.80
N VAL A 88 -14.19 21.91 -2.05
CA VAL A 88 -12.88 22.44 -2.43
C VAL A 88 -13.05 23.92 -2.77
N LEU A 89 -12.58 24.77 -1.89
CA LEU A 89 -12.82 26.22 -1.89
C LEU A 89 -11.51 26.98 -2.14
N ASP A 90 -11.62 28.29 -2.36
CA ASP A 90 -10.48 29.21 -2.51
C ASP A 90 -9.46 28.71 -3.55
N SER A 91 -9.99 28.24 -4.70
CA SER A 91 -9.21 27.68 -5.80
C SER A 91 -8.30 26.50 -5.37
N GLY A 92 -8.78 25.67 -4.42
CA GLY A 92 -8.06 24.48 -3.95
C GLY A 92 -7.16 24.69 -2.73
N LYS A 93 -7.19 25.89 -2.11
CA LYS A 93 -6.41 26.18 -0.89
C LYS A 93 -7.17 25.88 0.40
N ARG A 94 -8.47 25.66 0.35
CA ARG A 94 -9.28 25.34 1.51
C ARG A 94 -10.19 24.16 1.19
N ILE A 95 -10.16 23.15 2.05
CA ILE A 95 -11.01 21.96 1.92
C ILE A 95 -11.82 21.85 3.20
N VAL A 96 -13.12 21.69 3.06
CA VAL A 96 -14.04 21.49 4.17
C VAL A 96 -14.67 20.11 4.05
N PHE A 97 -14.40 19.25 5.00
CA PHE A 97 -15.00 17.91 5.08
C PHE A 97 -16.24 17.96 5.96
N HIS A 98 -17.34 17.42 5.45
CA HIS A 98 -18.59 17.25 6.17
C HIS A 98 -18.71 15.81 6.63
N LEU A 99 -18.64 15.56 7.93
CA LEU A 99 -18.65 14.22 8.48
C LEU A 99 -20.08 13.68 8.59
N ARG A 100 -20.20 12.38 8.52
CA ARG A 100 -21.46 11.66 8.78
C ARG A 100 -21.71 11.58 10.29
N GLU A 101 -22.98 11.54 10.68
CA GLU A 101 -23.35 11.54 12.09
C GLU A 101 -23.50 10.15 12.71
N ASP A 102 -23.53 9.11 11.88
CA ASP A 102 -23.74 7.72 12.29
C ASP A 102 -22.42 6.93 12.45
N ALA A 103 -21.25 7.54 12.13
CA ALA A 103 -19.96 6.94 12.42
C ALA A 103 -19.67 6.97 13.92
N THR A 104 -19.40 5.80 14.49
CA THR A 104 -19.12 5.66 15.93
C THR A 104 -17.80 4.91 16.17
N TRP A 105 -17.18 5.25 17.26
CA TRP A 105 -16.12 4.48 17.87
C TRP A 105 -16.67 3.19 18.49
N SER A 106 -15.82 2.22 18.77
CA SER A 106 -16.19 0.92 19.35
C SER A 106 -16.81 1.03 20.76
N ASP A 107 -16.58 2.14 21.45
CA ASP A 107 -17.20 2.47 22.75
C ASP A 107 -18.56 3.17 22.64
N GLY A 108 -19.06 3.37 21.41
CA GLY A 108 -20.35 4.01 21.10
C GLY A 108 -20.32 5.54 21.01
N LYS A 109 -19.19 6.21 21.28
CA LYS A 109 -19.06 7.65 21.05
C LYS A 109 -19.04 7.94 19.55
N LYS A 110 -19.54 9.12 19.15
CA LYS A 110 -19.46 9.56 17.75
C LYS A 110 -18.01 9.85 17.35
N VAL A 111 -17.67 9.57 16.09
CA VAL A 111 -16.44 10.08 15.48
C VAL A 111 -16.68 11.54 15.11
N VAL A 112 -15.87 12.44 15.61
CA VAL A 112 -16.01 13.88 15.43
C VAL A 112 -14.81 14.50 14.72
N ALA A 113 -14.98 15.70 14.16
CA ALA A 113 -13.92 16.43 13.48
C ALA A 113 -12.69 16.68 14.37
N GLY A 114 -12.91 16.87 15.68
CA GLY A 114 -11.84 16.99 16.67
C GLY A 114 -10.92 15.78 16.78
N ASP A 115 -11.39 14.56 16.43
CA ASP A 115 -10.56 13.35 16.43
C ASP A 115 -9.54 13.37 15.28
N PHE A 116 -9.91 13.96 14.13
CA PHE A 116 -9.01 14.17 12.99
C PHE A 116 -8.02 15.31 13.28
N GLU A 117 -8.51 16.44 13.80
CA GLU A 117 -7.67 17.57 14.18
C GLU A 117 -6.58 17.13 15.17
N PHE A 118 -6.96 16.39 16.20
CA PHE A 118 -6.01 15.83 17.17
C PHE A 118 -5.01 14.88 16.51
N SER A 119 -5.49 13.93 15.71
CA SER A 119 -4.64 12.93 15.04
C SER A 119 -3.57 13.59 14.16
N TRP A 120 -3.96 14.57 13.34
CA TRP A 120 -3.04 15.23 12.41
C TRP A 120 -2.05 16.14 13.13
N LYS A 121 -2.50 16.86 14.16
CA LYS A 121 -1.59 17.65 15.01
C LYS A 121 -0.60 16.76 15.76
N ARG A 122 -1.04 15.58 16.24
CA ARG A 122 -0.16 14.59 16.85
C ARG A 122 0.85 14.01 15.86
N LEU A 123 0.43 13.69 14.62
CA LEU A 123 1.32 13.24 13.55
C LEU A 123 2.43 14.28 13.28
N LEU A 124 2.07 15.56 13.33
CA LEU A 124 2.97 16.70 13.08
C LEU A 124 3.80 17.10 14.31
N ASP A 125 3.45 16.68 15.53
CA ASP A 125 4.17 17.06 16.75
C ASP A 125 5.61 16.50 16.70
N PRO A 126 6.64 17.33 16.85
CA PRO A 126 8.04 16.87 16.92
C PRO A 126 8.27 15.78 17.97
N LYS A 127 7.50 15.77 19.05
CA LYS A 127 7.61 14.78 20.12
C LYS A 127 7.11 13.39 19.69
N THR A 128 6.18 13.34 18.75
CA THR A 128 5.70 12.07 18.16
C THR A 128 6.78 11.46 17.27
N ALA A 129 7.66 12.28 16.68
CA ALA A 129 8.75 11.87 15.79
C ALA A 129 8.28 10.97 14.62
N SER A 130 7.10 11.27 14.05
CA SER A 130 6.54 10.51 12.95
C SER A 130 7.39 10.63 11.68
N GLU A 131 7.77 9.51 11.09
CA GLU A 131 8.46 9.48 9.80
C GLU A 131 7.57 9.95 8.64
N TYR A 132 6.23 9.93 8.82
CA TYR A 132 5.26 10.36 7.82
C TYR A 132 4.72 11.79 8.03
N ALA A 133 5.26 12.57 8.99
CA ALA A 133 4.83 13.96 9.21
C ALA A 133 4.85 14.80 7.92
N TYR A 134 5.83 14.56 7.05
CA TYR A 134 6.01 15.28 5.78
C TYR A 134 4.80 15.18 4.83
N THR A 135 3.97 14.15 4.97
CA THR A 135 2.78 13.95 4.11
C THR A 135 1.74 15.05 4.29
N LEU A 136 1.74 15.73 5.44
CA LEU A 136 0.83 16.83 5.75
C LEU A 136 1.49 18.22 5.66
N PHE A 137 2.71 18.33 5.13
CA PHE A 137 3.43 19.63 5.06
C PHE A 137 2.81 20.65 4.08
N ASP A 138 1.89 20.23 3.23
CA ASP A 138 1.10 21.14 2.42
C ASP A 138 0.04 21.92 3.22
N ILE A 139 -0.29 21.49 4.43
CA ILE A 139 -1.14 22.24 5.36
C ILE A 139 -0.36 23.48 5.85
N VAL A 140 -1.05 24.62 5.94
CA VAL A 140 -0.49 25.88 6.45
C VAL A 140 0.16 25.65 7.82
N ASN A 141 1.40 26.11 7.97
CA ASN A 141 2.21 26.02 9.19
C ASN A 141 2.55 24.58 9.69
N ALA A 142 2.18 23.52 8.95
CA ALA A 142 2.43 22.15 9.40
C ALA A 142 3.92 21.81 9.47
N GLU A 143 4.69 22.16 8.45
CA GLU A 143 6.14 21.96 8.41
C GLU A 143 6.87 22.79 9.46
N GLU A 144 6.45 24.06 9.63
CA GLU A 144 6.99 24.98 10.63
C GLU A 144 6.75 24.46 12.05
N TYR A 145 5.56 23.90 12.31
CA TYR A 145 5.24 23.27 13.58
C TYR A 145 6.07 22.00 13.81
N ASN A 146 6.15 21.13 12.82
CA ASN A 146 6.95 19.90 12.91
C ASN A 146 8.45 20.18 13.15
N HIS A 147 8.98 21.27 12.58
CA HIS A 147 10.37 21.69 12.80
C HIS A 147 10.59 22.54 14.04
N GLY A 148 9.55 22.75 14.87
CA GLY A 148 9.62 23.52 16.11
C GLY A 148 9.79 25.03 15.93
N LYS A 149 9.58 25.58 14.72
CA LYS A 149 9.57 27.01 14.44
C LYS A 149 8.32 27.70 14.95
N ILE A 150 7.22 26.96 15.00
CA ILE A 150 5.94 27.31 15.61
C ILE A 150 5.68 26.32 16.73
N THR A 151 5.23 26.78 17.89
CA THR A 151 4.99 25.94 19.07
C THR A 151 3.51 25.80 19.43
N ASP A 152 2.66 26.71 18.95
CA ASP A 152 1.20 26.65 19.13
C ASP A 152 0.58 25.83 17.99
N ASP A 153 0.04 24.67 18.32
CA ASP A 153 -0.62 23.77 17.36
C ASP A 153 -1.90 24.38 16.75
N LYS A 154 -2.46 25.43 17.37
CA LYS A 154 -3.62 26.18 16.84
C LYS A 154 -3.30 26.96 15.58
N GLU A 155 -2.03 27.25 15.34
CA GLU A 155 -1.59 27.93 14.11
C GLU A 155 -1.54 27.00 12.90
N VAL A 156 -1.55 25.67 13.12
CA VAL A 156 -1.61 24.67 12.04
C VAL A 156 -2.96 24.77 11.33
N GLY A 157 -2.94 24.76 10.02
CA GLY A 157 -4.12 24.99 9.16
C GLY A 157 -5.13 23.82 9.15
N VAL A 158 -5.36 23.12 10.26
CA VAL A 158 -6.42 22.14 10.44
C VAL A 158 -7.22 22.48 11.68
N ALA A 159 -8.54 22.53 11.55
CA ALA A 159 -9.45 22.91 12.64
C ALA A 159 -10.80 22.20 12.54
N ALA A 160 -11.27 21.66 13.65
CA ALA A 160 -12.67 21.28 13.82
C ALA A 160 -13.50 22.53 14.06
N LEU A 161 -14.36 22.91 13.11
CA LEU A 161 -15.25 24.06 13.26
C LEU A 161 -16.43 23.73 14.18
N ASP A 162 -16.87 22.48 14.14
CA ASP A 162 -17.83 21.83 15.02
C ASP A 162 -17.60 20.31 14.98
N ASP A 163 -18.45 19.51 15.64
CA ASP A 163 -18.31 18.05 15.71
C ASP A 163 -18.33 17.37 14.33
N SER A 164 -18.96 17.96 13.33
CA SER A 164 -19.19 17.38 12.00
C SER A 164 -18.44 18.08 10.87
N THR A 165 -17.70 19.14 11.15
CA THR A 165 -17.07 19.99 10.12
C THR A 165 -15.57 20.15 10.40
N LEU A 166 -14.75 19.56 9.52
CA LEU A 166 -13.29 19.69 9.56
C LEU A 166 -12.82 20.61 8.42
N GLU A 167 -12.17 21.71 8.77
CA GLU A 167 -11.55 22.63 7.81
C GLU A 167 -10.05 22.37 7.70
N VAL A 168 -9.55 22.39 6.47
CA VAL A 168 -8.12 22.29 6.16
C VAL A 168 -7.72 23.45 5.25
N ARG A 169 -6.69 24.20 5.66
CA ARG A 169 -6.09 25.27 4.87
C ARG A 169 -4.73 24.84 4.36
N LEU A 170 -4.55 24.89 3.04
CA LEU A 170 -3.34 24.48 2.34
C LEU A 170 -2.49 25.70 1.95
N LYS A 171 -1.17 25.56 1.96
CA LYS A 171 -0.20 26.58 1.50
C LYS A 171 -0.44 26.98 0.03
N SER A 172 -0.84 25.99 -0.78
CA SER A 172 -1.18 26.16 -2.21
C SER A 172 -2.25 25.14 -2.61
N PRO A 173 -2.92 25.27 -3.76
CA PRO A 173 -3.74 24.19 -4.29
C PRO A 173 -2.93 22.90 -4.34
N THR A 174 -3.50 21.81 -3.82
CA THR A 174 -2.81 20.51 -3.73
C THR A 174 -3.74 19.42 -4.28
N SER A 175 -3.56 19.08 -5.54
CA SER A 175 -4.45 18.19 -6.27
C SER A 175 -4.47 16.74 -5.76
N TYR A 176 -3.42 16.32 -5.05
CA TYR A 176 -3.31 15.00 -4.44
C TYR A 176 -3.76 14.95 -2.97
N PHE A 177 -4.27 16.05 -2.41
CA PHE A 177 -4.65 16.08 -1.00
C PHE A 177 -5.82 15.13 -0.69
N LEU A 178 -6.84 15.07 -1.57
CA LEU A 178 -7.95 14.11 -1.39
C LEU A 178 -7.49 12.64 -1.53
N PRO A 179 -6.70 12.23 -2.55
CA PRO A 179 -6.02 10.93 -2.54
C PRO A 179 -5.24 10.63 -1.27
N LEU A 180 -4.53 11.59 -0.69
CA LEU A 180 -3.79 11.40 0.56
C LEU A 180 -4.69 11.04 1.74
N MET A 181 -5.96 11.47 1.76
CA MET A 181 -6.93 11.14 2.82
C MET A 181 -7.35 9.65 2.86
N THR A 182 -6.89 8.85 1.92
CA THR A 182 -7.07 7.39 1.94
C THR A 182 -5.95 6.65 2.67
N PHE A 183 -4.87 7.36 3.04
CA PHE A 183 -3.70 6.79 3.70
C PHE A 183 -3.89 6.71 5.21
N GLU A 184 -3.57 5.58 5.80
CA GLU A 184 -3.87 5.24 7.19
C GLU A 184 -3.30 6.25 8.20
N VAL A 185 -2.18 6.91 7.91
CA VAL A 185 -1.59 7.92 8.80
C VAL A 185 -2.49 9.14 9.02
N THR A 186 -3.49 9.34 8.16
CA THR A 186 -4.47 10.43 8.26
C THR A 186 -5.76 10.03 9.01
N PHE A 187 -5.86 8.78 9.50
CA PHE A 187 -7.05 8.30 10.20
C PHE A 187 -7.22 8.98 11.57
N PRO A 188 -8.43 9.09 12.09
CA PRO A 188 -8.71 9.80 13.34
C PRO A 188 -8.14 9.06 14.55
N GLN A 189 -7.87 9.77 15.63
CA GLN A 189 -7.42 9.22 16.92
C GLN A 189 -8.21 9.81 18.07
N ARG A 190 -8.45 8.98 19.09
CA ARG A 190 -9.12 9.37 20.33
C ARG A 190 -8.09 10.00 21.29
N ARG A 191 -8.17 11.33 21.46
CA ARG A 191 -7.30 12.07 22.39
C ARG A 191 -7.30 11.48 23.79
N ASP A 192 -8.49 11.25 24.36
CA ASP A 192 -8.65 10.73 25.71
C ASP A 192 -8.01 9.34 25.91
N VAL A 193 -8.00 8.50 24.88
CA VAL A 193 -7.37 7.18 24.91
C VAL A 193 -5.84 7.29 24.81
N VAL A 194 -5.35 8.07 23.84
CA VAL A 194 -3.90 8.28 23.65
C VAL A 194 -3.26 8.92 24.88
N GLU A 195 -3.87 10.00 25.42
CA GLU A 195 -3.33 10.69 26.60
C GLU A 195 -3.39 9.82 27.86
N LYS A 196 -4.43 9.00 28.03
CA LYS A 196 -4.60 8.12 29.19
C LYS A 196 -3.59 6.96 29.20
N HIS A 197 -3.35 6.35 28.04
CA HIS A 197 -2.60 5.08 27.96
C HIS A 197 -1.18 5.24 27.41
N GLY A 198 -0.80 6.42 26.88
CA GLY A 198 0.51 6.69 26.31
C GLY A 198 0.90 5.69 25.24
N SER A 199 2.12 5.15 25.27
CA SER A 199 2.60 4.18 24.28
C SER A 199 1.82 2.86 24.21
N LYS A 200 0.95 2.58 25.20
CA LYS A 200 0.13 1.36 25.26
C LYS A 200 -1.29 1.56 24.77
N TRP A 201 -1.61 2.70 24.14
CA TRP A 201 -2.97 3.01 23.72
C TRP A 201 -3.50 2.08 22.62
N THR A 202 -2.61 1.40 21.87
CA THR A 202 -2.96 0.44 20.82
C THR A 202 -3.03 -1.02 21.30
N GLU A 203 -2.78 -1.28 22.59
CA GLU A 203 -2.95 -2.61 23.16
C GLU A 203 -4.43 -3.04 23.16
N PRO A 204 -4.74 -4.35 23.08
CA PRO A 204 -6.12 -4.86 23.00
C PRO A 204 -7.08 -4.31 24.06
N ASP A 205 -6.59 -4.14 25.30
CA ASP A 205 -7.41 -3.66 26.42
C ASP A 205 -7.66 -2.13 26.38
N ASN A 206 -6.94 -1.40 25.54
CA ASN A 206 -6.94 0.06 25.54
C ASN A 206 -7.47 0.66 24.24
N ILE A 207 -7.20 -0.01 23.10
CA ILE A 207 -7.51 0.54 21.77
C ILE A 207 -9.01 0.72 21.55
N ILE A 208 -9.39 1.90 21.09
CA ILE A 208 -10.75 2.22 20.63
C ILE A 208 -10.67 2.43 19.12
N THR A 209 -11.47 1.69 18.37
CA THR A 209 -11.43 1.65 16.89
C THR A 209 -12.76 2.12 16.30
N ASN A 210 -12.78 2.49 15.02
CA ASN A 210 -13.99 2.90 14.30
C ASN A 210 -14.24 2.05 13.04
N GLY A 211 -13.43 1.01 12.82
CA GLY A 211 -13.47 0.19 11.63
C GLY A 211 -14.33 -1.07 11.75
N PRO A 212 -14.25 -1.94 10.71
CA PRO A 212 -15.08 -3.14 10.60
C PRO A 212 -14.77 -4.20 11.66
N PHE A 213 -13.57 -4.20 12.23
CA PHE A 213 -13.16 -5.16 13.25
C PHE A 213 -12.63 -4.47 14.50
N LEU A 214 -12.68 -5.20 15.62
CA LEU A 214 -12.14 -4.85 16.92
C LEU A 214 -10.90 -5.72 17.17
N LEU A 215 -9.86 -5.15 17.76
CA LEU A 215 -8.69 -5.92 18.22
C LEU A 215 -9.08 -6.69 19.49
N SER A 216 -9.17 -8.02 19.40
CA SER A 216 -9.58 -8.86 20.55
C SER A 216 -8.40 -9.46 21.30
N SER A 217 -7.28 -9.73 20.64
CA SER A 217 -6.03 -10.12 21.29
C SER A 217 -4.82 -9.86 20.38
N TRP A 218 -3.68 -9.62 20.99
CA TRP A 218 -2.38 -9.56 20.34
C TRP A 218 -1.37 -10.37 21.17
N LYS A 219 -1.05 -11.54 20.68
CA LYS A 219 0.01 -12.37 21.23
C LYS A 219 1.27 -12.12 20.40
N HIS A 220 2.16 -11.32 20.93
CA HIS A 220 3.38 -10.91 20.27
C HIS A 220 4.15 -12.10 19.67
N GLU A 221 4.70 -11.91 18.47
CA GLU A 221 5.45 -12.92 17.69
C GLU A 221 4.66 -14.20 17.36
N ASN A 222 3.33 -14.20 17.53
CA ASN A 222 2.50 -15.37 17.31
C ASN A 222 1.26 -15.06 16.44
N GLU A 223 0.31 -14.29 17.00
CA GLU A 223 -0.98 -14.02 16.30
C GLU A 223 -1.64 -12.72 16.78
N ILE A 224 -2.40 -12.12 15.88
CA ILE A 224 -3.40 -11.09 16.19
C ILE A 224 -4.79 -11.67 15.92
N ARG A 225 -5.74 -11.43 16.82
CA ARG A 225 -7.13 -11.82 16.64
C ARG A 225 -8.02 -10.60 16.56
N LEU A 226 -8.88 -10.59 15.53
CA LEU A 226 -9.88 -9.58 15.33
C LEU A 226 -11.27 -10.19 15.46
N LYS A 227 -12.21 -9.39 15.96
CA LYS A 227 -13.62 -9.73 16.07
C LYS A 227 -14.45 -8.73 15.26
N ALA A 228 -15.48 -9.18 14.55
CA ALA A 228 -16.37 -8.28 13.82
C ALA A 228 -16.95 -7.20 14.74
N ASN A 229 -16.93 -5.96 14.30
CA ASN A 229 -17.60 -4.85 14.98
C ASN A 229 -19.10 -4.89 14.65
N PRO A 230 -19.96 -5.22 15.62
CA PRO A 230 -21.39 -5.32 15.36
C PRO A 230 -22.04 -3.96 15.04
N ASN A 231 -21.39 -2.88 15.46
CA ASN A 231 -21.87 -1.51 15.32
C ASN A 231 -21.18 -0.73 14.20
N PHE A 232 -20.44 -1.43 13.31
CA PHE A 232 -19.79 -0.75 12.20
C PHE A 232 -20.82 -0.09 11.29
N PHE A 233 -20.71 1.21 11.09
CA PHE A 233 -21.73 2.03 10.42
C PHE A 233 -21.96 1.69 8.93
N LEU A 234 -21.02 0.99 8.26
CA LEU A 234 -21.21 0.47 6.91
C LEU A 234 -21.73 -0.98 6.90
N GLY A 235 -22.13 -1.50 8.03
CA GLY A 235 -22.66 -2.86 8.22
C GLY A 235 -21.67 -3.83 8.84
N LYS A 236 -22.17 -4.71 9.70
CA LYS A 236 -21.36 -5.75 10.36
C LYS A 236 -20.69 -6.65 9.30
N PRO A 237 -19.37 -6.93 9.39
CA PRO A 237 -18.72 -7.95 8.56
C PRO A 237 -19.41 -9.32 8.66
N ALA A 238 -19.43 -10.05 7.55
CA ALA A 238 -20.04 -11.38 7.50
C ALA A 238 -19.22 -12.47 8.21
N ILE A 239 -17.90 -12.27 8.38
CA ILE A 239 -17.03 -13.13 9.19
C ILE A 239 -16.94 -12.57 10.60
N ASP A 240 -17.20 -13.41 11.62
CA ASP A 240 -17.21 -12.97 13.01
C ASP A 240 -15.81 -12.85 13.62
N ASN A 241 -14.87 -13.70 13.20
CA ASN A 241 -13.52 -13.76 13.77
C ASN A 241 -12.46 -13.89 12.67
N VAL A 242 -11.34 -13.21 12.86
CA VAL A 242 -10.13 -13.29 12.02
C VAL A 242 -8.95 -13.66 12.91
N GLU A 243 -8.12 -14.59 12.44
CA GLU A 243 -6.82 -14.89 13.01
C GLU A 243 -5.73 -14.51 12.00
N MET A 244 -4.84 -13.61 12.40
CA MET A 244 -3.70 -13.16 11.63
C MET A 244 -2.43 -13.78 12.23
N MET A 245 -1.95 -14.85 11.62
CA MET A 245 -0.80 -15.64 12.10
C MET A 245 0.51 -15.02 11.63
N MET A 246 1.60 -15.22 12.38
CA MET A 246 2.94 -14.69 12.07
C MET A 246 3.89 -15.84 11.73
N VAL A 247 3.70 -16.41 10.52
CA VAL A 247 4.53 -17.52 10.02
C VAL A 247 5.54 -16.99 9.01
N ASN A 248 6.80 -16.86 9.42
CA ASN A 248 7.86 -16.27 8.60
C ASN A 248 8.30 -17.16 7.42
N GLU A 249 8.29 -18.50 7.61
CA GLU A 249 8.74 -19.43 6.59
C GLU A 249 7.65 -19.70 5.53
N MET A 250 7.92 -19.32 4.27
CA MET A 250 6.96 -19.44 3.16
C MET A 250 6.50 -20.88 2.93
N THR A 251 7.41 -21.85 3.07
CA THR A 251 7.08 -23.29 2.89
C THR A 251 6.14 -23.78 3.98
N THR A 252 6.31 -23.32 5.22
CA THR A 252 5.43 -23.62 6.35
C THR A 252 4.06 -22.96 6.15
N ALA A 253 4.02 -21.69 5.76
CA ALA A 253 2.77 -20.97 5.47
C ALA A 253 1.96 -21.69 4.36
N LEU A 254 2.62 -22.09 3.28
CA LEU A 254 1.99 -22.84 2.20
C LEU A 254 1.48 -24.21 2.66
N ALA A 255 2.25 -24.94 3.49
CA ALA A 255 1.80 -26.23 4.04
C ALA A 255 0.56 -26.08 4.93
N LEU A 256 0.49 -25.01 5.75
CA LEU A 256 -0.69 -24.69 6.55
C LEU A 256 -1.91 -24.36 5.67
N TYR A 257 -1.71 -23.65 4.56
CA TYR A 257 -2.78 -23.41 3.58
C TYR A 257 -3.25 -24.71 2.91
N ASP A 258 -2.35 -25.56 2.44
CA ASP A 258 -2.68 -26.84 1.80
C ASP A 258 -3.42 -27.78 2.78
N GLN A 259 -3.16 -27.66 4.10
CA GLN A 259 -3.87 -28.40 5.17
C GLN A 259 -5.18 -27.72 5.63
N GLY A 260 -5.55 -26.58 5.05
CA GLY A 260 -6.75 -25.82 5.44
C GLY A 260 -6.65 -25.17 6.80
N GLN A 261 -5.43 -24.90 7.29
CA GLN A 261 -5.17 -24.14 8.53
C GLN A 261 -4.94 -22.65 8.28
N LEU A 262 -4.73 -22.24 7.02
CA LEU A 262 -4.78 -20.87 6.53
C LEU A 262 -5.80 -20.80 5.40
N ASP A 263 -6.48 -19.66 5.27
CA ASP A 263 -7.51 -19.41 4.27
C ASP A 263 -7.06 -18.43 3.18
N PHE A 264 -5.99 -17.67 3.44
CA PHE A 264 -5.41 -16.73 2.49
C PHE A 264 -3.89 -16.63 2.66
N LEU A 265 -3.19 -16.60 1.53
CA LEU A 265 -1.77 -16.26 1.44
C LEU A 265 -1.56 -15.14 0.44
N ASP A 266 -0.62 -14.27 0.74
CA ASP A 266 -0.07 -13.26 -0.15
C ASP A 266 1.31 -13.68 -0.71
N ASN A 267 1.93 -12.79 -1.48
CA ASN A 267 3.22 -13.03 -2.12
C ASN A 267 4.37 -13.31 -1.13
N HIS A 268 4.29 -12.76 0.09
CA HIS A 268 5.29 -12.96 1.14
C HIS A 268 5.21 -14.35 1.77
N SER A 269 4.11 -15.05 1.52
CA SER A 269 3.80 -16.39 2.03
C SER A 269 3.87 -17.49 0.97
N ILE A 270 4.17 -17.14 -0.30
CA ILE A 270 4.17 -18.07 -1.43
C ILE A 270 5.57 -18.24 -2.00
N PRO A 271 6.21 -19.43 -1.88
CA PRO A 271 7.51 -19.69 -2.51
C PRO A 271 7.46 -19.52 -4.04
N ILE A 272 8.49 -18.90 -4.62
CA ILE A 272 8.54 -18.59 -6.08
C ILE A 272 8.35 -19.85 -6.93
N LEU A 273 8.95 -20.98 -6.52
CA LEU A 273 8.88 -22.24 -7.25
C LEU A 273 7.47 -22.85 -7.25
N GLU A 274 6.63 -22.51 -6.27
CA GLU A 274 5.27 -23.01 -6.14
C GLU A 274 4.23 -22.19 -6.92
N LYS A 275 4.56 -20.96 -7.33
CA LYS A 275 3.65 -20.09 -8.09
C LYS A 275 3.07 -20.75 -9.34
N PRO A 276 3.85 -21.50 -10.18
CA PRO A 276 3.28 -22.19 -11.35
C PRO A 276 2.28 -23.31 -11.00
N ARG A 277 2.46 -23.99 -9.86
CA ARG A 277 1.50 -24.99 -9.35
C ARG A 277 0.22 -24.31 -8.90
N LEU A 278 0.36 -23.27 -8.06
CA LEU A 278 -0.76 -22.54 -7.48
C LEU A 278 -1.57 -21.75 -8.51
N ALA A 279 -0.93 -21.29 -9.60
CA ALA A 279 -1.61 -20.60 -10.70
C ALA A 279 -2.70 -21.45 -11.39
N LYS A 280 -2.68 -22.77 -11.22
CA LYS A 280 -3.71 -23.69 -11.68
C LYS A 280 -4.86 -23.85 -10.69
N SER A 281 -4.72 -23.33 -9.47
CA SER A 281 -5.70 -23.47 -8.39
C SER A 281 -6.78 -22.40 -8.49
N GLN A 282 -8.02 -22.78 -8.16
CA GLN A 282 -9.11 -21.84 -8.02
C GLN A 282 -8.80 -20.88 -6.84
N GLY A 283 -8.92 -19.59 -7.05
CA GLY A 283 -8.65 -18.57 -6.03
C GLY A 283 -7.24 -17.96 -6.10
N PHE A 284 -6.35 -18.51 -6.94
CA PHE A 284 -5.07 -17.86 -7.21
C PHE A 284 -5.25 -16.65 -8.13
N LYS A 285 -4.57 -15.55 -7.81
CA LYS A 285 -4.59 -14.32 -8.60
C LYS A 285 -3.23 -13.64 -8.57
N HIS A 286 -2.91 -12.94 -9.65
CA HIS A 286 -1.91 -11.89 -9.65
C HIS A 286 -2.63 -10.54 -9.53
N VAL A 287 -2.29 -9.77 -8.51
CA VAL A 287 -2.87 -8.44 -8.26
C VAL A 287 -1.81 -7.39 -8.63
N PRO A 288 -2.00 -6.66 -9.73
CA PRO A 288 -1.08 -5.58 -10.11
C PRO A 288 -0.95 -4.56 -8.98
N GLN A 289 0.28 -4.18 -8.67
CA GLN A 289 0.57 -3.22 -7.61
C GLN A 289 0.92 -1.86 -8.19
N LEU A 290 0.59 -0.81 -7.46
CA LEU A 290 1.11 0.53 -7.71
C LEU A 290 2.56 0.60 -7.23
N ARG A 291 3.41 -0.21 -7.85
CA ARG A 291 4.83 -0.34 -7.51
C ARG A 291 5.66 -0.58 -8.75
N GLY A 292 6.73 0.20 -8.88
CA GLY A 292 7.69 0.08 -9.98
C GLY A 292 9.09 -0.25 -9.51
N GLU A 293 9.81 -1.02 -10.32
CA GLU A 293 11.23 -1.32 -10.16
C GLU A 293 12.03 -0.61 -11.26
N TYR A 294 13.17 -0.02 -10.89
CA TYR A 294 14.03 0.67 -11.82
C TYR A 294 15.50 0.48 -11.51
N TYR A 295 16.35 0.69 -12.50
CA TYR A 295 17.77 0.95 -12.28
C TYR A 295 18.05 2.44 -12.45
N GLY A 296 18.81 3.00 -11.50
CA GLY A 296 19.24 4.40 -11.52
C GLY A 296 20.71 4.51 -11.90
N PHE A 297 21.07 5.64 -12.50
CA PHE A 297 22.43 6.03 -12.80
C PHE A 297 22.85 7.21 -11.93
N ALA A 298 24.01 7.14 -11.28
CA ALA A 298 24.61 8.29 -10.63
C ALA A 298 25.15 9.26 -11.69
N VAL A 299 24.33 10.24 -12.10
CA VAL A 299 24.63 11.11 -13.27
C VAL A 299 25.79 12.07 -13.03
N ASN A 300 26.27 12.19 -11.81
CA ASN A 300 27.48 12.93 -11.45
C ASN A 300 28.76 12.10 -11.53
N LYS A 301 28.67 10.82 -11.97
CA LYS A 301 29.79 9.89 -12.08
C LYS A 301 30.00 9.43 -13.52
N LYS A 302 31.26 9.45 -13.98
CA LYS A 302 31.61 8.86 -15.29
C LYS A 302 31.40 7.35 -15.27
N PRO A 303 30.94 6.78 -16.41
CA PRO A 303 30.60 7.44 -17.68
C PRO A 303 29.12 7.86 -17.77
N PHE A 304 28.34 7.78 -16.68
CA PHE A 304 26.89 8.07 -16.66
C PHE A 304 26.56 9.57 -16.56
N ASP A 305 27.56 10.46 -16.53
CA ASP A 305 27.41 11.89 -16.78
C ASP A 305 26.98 12.18 -18.24
N ASP A 306 27.33 11.27 -19.19
CA ASP A 306 26.90 11.36 -20.58
C ASP A 306 25.52 10.68 -20.78
N VAL A 307 24.53 11.48 -21.25
CA VAL A 307 23.18 11.00 -21.53
C VAL A 307 23.13 9.91 -22.60
N ARG A 308 24.06 9.92 -23.58
CA ARG A 308 24.15 8.90 -24.64
C ARG A 308 24.47 7.53 -24.05
N VAL A 309 25.32 7.47 -23.04
CA VAL A 309 25.64 6.24 -22.30
C VAL A 309 24.41 5.73 -21.57
N ARG A 310 23.70 6.60 -20.85
CA ARG A 310 22.48 6.21 -20.13
C ARG A 310 21.41 5.66 -21.08
N LYS A 311 21.17 6.33 -22.21
CA LYS A 311 20.25 5.87 -23.26
C LYS A 311 20.69 4.53 -23.86
N ALA A 312 21.97 4.35 -24.14
CA ALA A 312 22.50 3.09 -24.65
C ALA A 312 22.24 1.93 -23.68
N PHE A 313 22.48 2.14 -22.38
CA PHE A 313 22.22 1.13 -21.35
C PHE A 313 20.72 0.82 -21.21
N ALA A 314 19.86 1.83 -21.30
CA ALA A 314 18.40 1.66 -21.24
C ALA A 314 17.86 0.87 -22.45
N MET A 315 18.32 1.21 -23.68
CA MET A 315 17.85 0.58 -24.92
C MET A 315 18.45 -0.82 -25.16
N ALA A 316 19.48 -1.20 -24.41
CA ALA A 316 20.09 -2.53 -24.45
C ALA A 316 19.36 -3.56 -23.56
N ILE A 317 18.35 -3.17 -22.78
CA ILE A 317 17.58 -4.05 -21.89
C ILE A 317 16.29 -4.48 -22.57
N ASP A 318 16.13 -5.78 -22.81
CA ASP A 318 14.84 -6.38 -23.19
C ASP A 318 13.98 -6.59 -21.94
N ARG A 319 13.12 -5.59 -21.65
CA ARG A 319 12.24 -5.61 -20.47
C ARG A 319 11.15 -6.66 -20.59
N SER A 320 10.75 -7.06 -21.81
CA SER A 320 9.72 -8.06 -22.03
C SER A 320 10.09 -9.45 -21.51
N PHE A 321 11.40 -9.70 -21.39
CA PHE A 321 11.93 -10.95 -20.86
C PHE A 321 11.85 -11.05 -19.32
N LEU A 322 11.90 -9.91 -18.59
CA LEU A 322 12.00 -9.89 -17.13
C LEU A 322 10.81 -10.55 -16.40
N PRO A 323 9.53 -10.31 -16.81
CA PRO A 323 8.40 -10.98 -16.18
C PRO A 323 8.45 -12.51 -16.26
N SER A 324 9.00 -13.06 -17.36
CA SER A 324 9.12 -14.51 -17.52
C SER A 324 10.10 -15.15 -16.54
N LEU A 325 11.07 -14.38 -16.05
CA LEU A 325 12.02 -14.83 -15.02
C LEU A 325 11.40 -14.86 -13.64
N LEU A 326 10.58 -13.84 -13.32
CA LEU A 326 10.04 -13.62 -11.99
C LEU A 326 8.75 -14.42 -11.71
N ARG A 327 7.96 -14.68 -12.77
CA ARG A 327 6.74 -15.53 -12.72
C ARG A 327 5.71 -15.09 -11.68
N GLY A 328 5.73 -13.83 -11.27
CA GLY A 328 4.86 -13.26 -10.23
C GLY A 328 3.73 -12.40 -10.79
N GLY A 329 3.56 -12.30 -12.12
CA GLY A 329 2.56 -11.45 -12.75
C GLY A 329 3.06 -10.03 -13.05
N GLU A 330 4.36 -9.80 -12.93
CA GLU A 330 5.01 -8.52 -13.24
C GLU A 330 4.70 -8.10 -14.68
N GLN A 331 4.68 -6.77 -14.92
CA GLN A 331 4.46 -6.18 -16.23
C GLN A 331 5.68 -5.35 -16.63
N ALA A 332 6.26 -5.62 -17.80
CA ALA A 332 7.38 -4.84 -18.33
C ALA A 332 6.99 -3.35 -18.42
N ALA A 333 7.91 -2.45 -18.00
CA ALA A 333 7.66 -1.02 -17.97
C ALA A 333 8.77 -0.23 -18.63
N THR A 334 8.38 0.78 -19.43
CA THR A 334 9.26 1.80 -19.99
C THR A 334 8.98 3.18 -19.39
N SER A 335 7.74 3.41 -18.91
CA SER A 335 7.31 4.59 -18.16
C SER A 335 7.41 4.35 -16.66
N TRP A 336 7.42 5.43 -15.88
CA TRP A 336 7.62 5.31 -14.44
C TRP A 336 6.31 5.23 -13.63
N ILE A 337 5.28 5.97 -14.04
CA ILE A 337 3.95 5.87 -13.39
C ILE A 337 3.34 4.50 -13.69
N PRO A 338 2.92 3.72 -12.68
CA PRO A 338 2.42 2.36 -12.86
C PRO A 338 1.01 2.31 -13.49
N PRO A 339 0.63 1.17 -14.13
CA PRO A 339 -0.72 0.94 -14.64
C PRO A 339 -1.79 1.12 -13.56
N GLY A 340 -2.95 1.68 -13.96
CA GLY A 340 -4.06 1.96 -13.06
C GLY A 340 -4.00 3.33 -12.39
N MET A 341 -2.85 3.98 -12.36
CA MET A 341 -2.69 5.34 -11.83
C MET A 341 -2.94 6.40 -12.89
N LEU A 342 -3.46 7.57 -12.49
CA LEU A 342 -3.60 8.74 -13.35
C LEU A 342 -2.27 9.02 -14.07
N ALA A 343 -2.33 9.48 -15.32
CA ALA A 343 -1.17 9.75 -16.18
C ALA A 343 -0.28 8.53 -16.51
N TYR A 344 -0.68 7.30 -16.20
CA TYR A 344 -0.03 6.12 -16.79
C TYR A 344 -0.03 6.20 -18.32
N ASN A 345 1.12 5.95 -18.94
CA ASN A 345 1.25 5.97 -20.38
C ASN A 345 2.36 5.00 -20.86
N ALA A 346 1.94 3.84 -21.33
CA ALA A 346 2.84 2.79 -21.82
C ALA A 346 3.65 3.17 -23.06
N LYS A 347 3.31 4.31 -23.73
CA LYS A 347 4.04 4.81 -24.91
C LYS A 347 5.24 5.68 -24.55
N ILE A 348 5.43 5.99 -23.25
CA ILE A 348 6.57 6.76 -22.77
C ILE A 348 7.72 5.81 -22.43
N GLY A 349 8.93 6.25 -22.72
CA GLY A 349 10.18 5.56 -22.42
C GLY A 349 10.88 4.98 -23.66
N LEU A 350 12.14 4.62 -23.50
CA LEU A 350 12.97 4.12 -24.59
C LEU A 350 12.67 2.64 -24.87
N PRO A 351 12.46 2.24 -26.13
CA PRO A 351 12.24 0.85 -26.51
C PRO A 351 13.53 0.03 -26.43
N TYR A 352 13.41 -1.29 -26.41
CA TYR A 352 14.53 -2.19 -26.66
C TYR A 352 15.03 -2.03 -28.11
N ASN A 353 16.26 -1.53 -28.28
CA ASN A 353 16.85 -1.28 -29.59
C ASN A 353 18.39 -1.38 -29.54
N PRO A 354 18.95 -2.60 -29.57
CA PRO A 354 20.39 -2.81 -29.49
C PRO A 354 21.21 -2.13 -30.58
N PRO A 355 20.76 -2.05 -31.86
CA PRO A 355 21.49 -1.29 -32.89
C PRO A 355 21.68 0.18 -32.54
N GLU A 356 20.62 0.86 -32.08
CA GLU A 356 20.66 2.25 -31.66
C GLU A 356 21.50 2.42 -30.38
N ALA A 357 21.35 1.50 -29.42
CA ALA A 357 22.17 1.48 -28.21
C ALA A 357 23.68 1.44 -28.52
N ARG A 358 24.10 0.59 -29.46
CA ARG A 358 25.50 0.52 -29.90
C ARG A 358 25.95 1.80 -30.63
N ARG A 359 25.06 2.41 -31.43
CA ARG A 359 25.36 3.68 -32.09
C ARG A 359 25.67 4.77 -31.06
N LEU A 360 24.76 4.95 -30.06
CA LEU A 360 24.92 5.93 -29.00
C LEU A 360 26.19 5.71 -28.17
N LEU A 361 26.47 4.45 -27.83
CA LEU A 361 27.68 4.11 -27.05
C LEU A 361 28.97 4.40 -27.82
N ARG A 362 28.98 4.15 -29.14
CA ARG A 362 30.11 4.51 -30.03
C ARG A 362 30.30 6.02 -30.10
N GLU A 363 29.25 6.80 -30.24
CA GLU A 363 29.28 8.27 -30.25
C GLU A 363 29.74 8.86 -28.91
N ALA A 364 29.52 8.12 -27.81
CA ALA A 364 30.06 8.46 -26.50
C ALA A 364 31.53 8.08 -26.30
N GLY A 365 32.17 7.50 -27.32
CA GLY A 365 33.60 7.15 -27.30
C GLY A 365 33.93 5.69 -26.94
N TYR A 366 32.91 4.81 -26.87
CA TYR A 366 33.07 3.41 -26.45
C TYR A 366 32.57 2.42 -27.53
N PRO A 367 33.19 2.37 -28.72
CA PRO A 367 32.76 1.47 -29.78
C PRO A 367 32.85 0.01 -29.33
N ASP A 368 31.74 -0.73 -29.43
CA ASP A 368 31.61 -2.13 -29.01
C ASP A 368 32.08 -2.40 -27.56
N GLY A 369 31.91 -1.39 -26.67
CA GLY A 369 32.35 -1.43 -25.29
C GLY A 369 33.83 -1.25 -25.04
N LYS A 370 34.64 -1.04 -26.09
CA LYS A 370 36.10 -0.84 -25.96
C LYS A 370 36.41 0.43 -25.19
N GLY A 371 37.29 0.32 -24.17
CA GLY A 371 37.66 1.44 -23.31
C GLY A 371 36.60 1.85 -22.27
N PHE A 372 35.46 1.15 -22.22
CA PHE A 372 34.45 1.42 -21.19
C PHE A 372 34.99 1.12 -19.79
N PRO A 373 34.91 2.05 -18.83
CA PRO A 373 35.44 1.82 -17.50
C PRO A 373 34.69 0.70 -16.78
N GLN A 374 35.33 0.04 -15.84
CA GLN A 374 34.68 -0.93 -15.01
C GLN A 374 33.68 -0.23 -14.08
N VAL A 375 32.38 -0.55 -14.19
CA VAL A 375 31.30 -0.02 -13.36
C VAL A 375 30.62 -1.13 -12.59
N THR A 376 29.94 -0.74 -11.49
CA THR A 376 29.23 -1.66 -10.61
C THR A 376 27.75 -1.37 -10.65
N LEU A 377 26.93 -2.43 -10.76
CA LEU A 377 25.50 -2.44 -10.43
C LEU A 377 25.34 -2.97 -9.02
N ALA A 378 24.92 -2.11 -8.10
CA ALA A 378 24.60 -2.54 -6.74
C ALA A 378 23.09 -2.81 -6.57
N TYR A 379 22.77 -3.85 -5.81
CA TYR A 379 21.42 -4.24 -5.45
C TYR A 379 21.39 -4.84 -4.05
N ASN A 380 20.22 -4.82 -3.40
CA ASN A 380 20.03 -5.42 -2.07
C ASN A 380 19.85 -6.93 -2.15
N THR A 381 20.23 -7.61 -1.07
CA THR A 381 20.17 -9.08 -0.96
C THR A 381 18.72 -9.58 -0.98
N LEU A 382 18.29 -10.03 -2.15
CA LEU A 382 17.04 -10.77 -2.40
C LEU A 382 17.24 -11.60 -3.67
N GLU A 383 16.62 -12.77 -3.73
CA GLU A 383 16.80 -13.71 -4.85
C GLU A 383 16.31 -13.14 -6.18
N ASP A 384 15.14 -12.54 -6.21
CA ASP A 384 14.56 -11.89 -7.40
C ASP A 384 15.45 -10.76 -7.93
N LYS A 385 16.07 -9.97 -7.04
CA LYS A 385 16.96 -8.87 -7.43
C LYS A 385 18.26 -9.39 -8.06
N LYS A 386 18.79 -10.52 -7.55
CA LYS A 386 19.96 -11.19 -8.13
C LYS A 386 19.64 -11.72 -9.53
N ILE A 387 18.53 -12.42 -9.70
CA ILE A 387 18.09 -12.98 -11.00
C ILE A 387 17.98 -11.87 -12.06
N VAL A 388 17.34 -10.75 -11.72
CA VAL A 388 17.20 -9.60 -12.62
C VAL A 388 18.56 -8.98 -12.94
N ALA A 389 19.43 -8.81 -11.95
CA ALA A 389 20.76 -8.21 -12.15
C ALA A 389 21.64 -9.07 -13.06
N GLU A 390 21.66 -10.38 -12.89
CA GLU A 390 22.41 -11.32 -13.74
C GLU A 390 21.88 -11.32 -15.19
N ALA A 391 20.55 -11.31 -15.37
CA ALA A 391 19.93 -11.25 -16.68
C ALA A 391 20.30 -9.96 -17.43
N ILE A 392 20.19 -8.80 -16.77
CA ILE A 392 20.51 -7.49 -17.37
C ILE A 392 22.02 -7.35 -17.61
N GLN A 393 22.87 -7.84 -16.71
CA GLN A 393 24.32 -7.92 -16.95
C GLN A 393 24.61 -8.68 -18.24
N GLY A 394 23.96 -9.83 -18.45
CA GLY A 394 24.09 -10.63 -19.67
C GLY A 394 23.62 -9.88 -20.93
N MET A 395 22.53 -9.11 -20.82
CA MET A 395 22.03 -8.27 -21.91
C MET A 395 23.03 -7.16 -22.27
N TRP A 396 23.60 -6.44 -21.32
CA TRP A 396 24.60 -5.41 -21.56
C TRP A 396 25.89 -5.98 -22.19
N LYS A 397 26.36 -7.13 -21.68
CA LYS A 397 27.52 -7.83 -22.29
C LYS A 397 27.25 -8.19 -23.76
N ARG A 398 26.09 -8.78 -24.06
CA ARG A 398 25.73 -9.22 -25.42
C ARG A 398 25.44 -8.05 -26.35
N ASN A 399 24.72 -7.03 -25.88
CA ASN A 399 24.21 -5.95 -26.72
C ASN A 399 25.19 -4.78 -26.87
N LEU A 400 26.05 -4.52 -25.88
CA LEU A 400 26.96 -3.37 -25.82
C LEU A 400 28.43 -3.76 -25.76
N GLY A 401 28.75 -5.02 -25.49
CA GLY A 401 30.13 -5.46 -25.22
C GLY A 401 30.65 -5.05 -23.84
N VAL A 402 29.78 -4.53 -22.96
CA VAL A 402 30.15 -4.01 -21.64
C VAL A 402 29.86 -5.04 -20.55
N LEU A 403 30.91 -5.36 -19.76
CA LEU A 403 30.75 -6.21 -18.57
C LEU A 403 30.63 -5.34 -17.31
N VAL A 404 29.45 -5.34 -16.71
CA VAL A 404 29.16 -4.65 -15.46
C VAL A 404 29.45 -5.59 -14.28
N ARG A 405 30.12 -5.12 -13.23
CA ARG A 405 30.30 -5.87 -11.99
C ARG A 405 29.00 -5.84 -11.16
N LEU A 406 28.59 -6.97 -10.61
CA LEU A 406 27.47 -7.07 -9.69
C LEU A 406 27.96 -6.97 -8.24
N GLU A 407 27.23 -6.20 -7.43
CA GLU A 407 27.50 -6.02 -6.01
C GLU A 407 26.21 -6.21 -5.20
N ASN A 408 26.21 -7.25 -4.37
CA ASN A 408 25.10 -7.57 -3.47
C ASN A 408 25.40 -7.01 -2.09
N LEU A 409 24.44 -6.26 -1.51
CA LEU A 409 24.58 -5.61 -0.20
C LEU A 409 23.38 -5.92 0.69
N GLU A 410 23.63 -6.06 1.99
CA GLU A 410 22.54 -6.09 2.99
C GLU A 410 21.73 -4.80 2.91
N TRP A 411 20.41 -4.88 3.22
CA TRP A 411 19.46 -3.80 2.98
C TRP A 411 19.83 -2.45 3.62
N LYS A 412 20.18 -2.45 4.92
CA LYS A 412 20.54 -1.20 5.62
C LYS A 412 21.83 -0.59 5.09
N VAL A 413 22.81 -1.44 4.75
CA VAL A 413 24.09 -1.01 4.15
C VAL A 413 23.82 -0.44 2.76
N PHE A 414 22.96 -1.09 1.98
CA PHE A 414 22.56 -0.64 0.66
C PHE A 414 21.89 0.73 0.68
N LEU A 415 20.89 0.93 1.56
CA LEU A 415 20.21 2.22 1.71
C LEU A 415 21.17 3.34 2.13
N LYS A 416 22.03 3.09 3.11
CA LYS A 416 23.04 4.06 3.56
C LYS A 416 23.97 4.46 2.40
N ARG A 417 24.33 3.51 1.54
CA ARG A 417 25.17 3.77 0.38
C ARG A 417 24.43 4.60 -0.67
N LEU A 418 23.16 4.31 -0.98
CA LEU A 418 22.35 5.11 -1.89
C LEU A 418 22.23 6.58 -1.44
N LEU A 419 22.06 6.79 -0.14
CA LEU A 419 21.92 8.13 0.44
C LEU A 419 23.25 8.92 0.38
N ASN A 420 24.37 8.30 0.72
CA ASN A 420 25.63 9.02 0.91
C ASN A 420 26.48 9.08 -0.38
N ASP A 421 26.70 7.94 -1.03
CA ASP A 421 27.53 7.80 -2.24
C ASP A 421 26.97 6.70 -3.16
N PRO A 422 25.93 7.00 -3.96
CA PRO A 422 25.27 6.02 -4.80
C PRO A 422 26.26 5.38 -5.78
N PRO A 423 26.19 4.06 -5.99
CA PRO A 423 26.98 3.36 -7.01
C PRO A 423 26.70 3.91 -8.41
N PRO A 424 27.62 3.72 -9.39
CA PRO A 424 27.41 4.17 -10.77
C PRO A 424 26.08 3.69 -11.36
N ILE A 425 25.71 2.43 -11.08
CA ILE A 425 24.38 1.87 -11.37
C ILE A 425 23.84 1.26 -10.09
N PHE A 426 22.57 1.50 -9.79
CA PHE A 426 21.93 0.93 -8.61
C PHE A 426 20.50 0.48 -8.92
N ARG A 427 20.05 -0.54 -8.22
CA ARG A 427 18.66 -0.96 -8.20
C ARG A 427 17.88 -0.08 -7.23
N SER A 428 16.66 0.30 -7.57
CA SER A 428 15.70 0.81 -6.61
C SER A 428 14.26 0.52 -7.08
N GLY A 429 13.29 0.86 -6.26
CA GLY A 429 11.88 0.73 -6.56
C GLY A 429 11.07 1.63 -5.65
N TRP A 430 9.79 1.81 -5.97
CA TRP A 430 8.85 2.58 -5.17
C TRP A 430 7.47 1.94 -5.21
N GLY A 431 6.81 1.86 -4.06
CA GLY A 431 5.41 1.53 -3.92
C GLY A 431 4.64 2.78 -3.51
N ALA A 432 3.43 2.95 -4.01
CA ALA A 432 2.61 4.12 -3.69
C ALA A 432 2.23 4.15 -2.20
N ASP A 433 2.43 5.29 -1.55
CA ASP A 433 1.87 5.58 -0.22
C ASP A 433 0.40 6.04 -0.35
N TYR A 434 0.09 6.74 -1.44
CA TYR A 434 -1.26 7.12 -1.86
C TYR A 434 -1.36 7.06 -3.39
N PRO A 435 -2.56 6.82 -3.96
CA PRO A 435 -2.72 6.50 -5.38
C PRO A 435 -2.73 7.76 -6.26
N ASP A 436 -1.62 8.49 -6.28
CA ASP A 436 -1.45 9.70 -7.10
C ASP A 436 -0.07 9.74 -7.77
N PRO A 437 0.02 10.23 -9.03
CA PRO A 437 1.29 10.38 -9.75
C PRO A 437 2.35 11.18 -9.01
N ASP A 438 1.96 12.15 -8.20
CA ASP A 438 2.88 12.96 -7.39
C ASP A 438 3.81 12.08 -6.55
N ASN A 439 3.26 11.02 -5.96
CA ASN A 439 3.99 10.05 -5.11
C ASN A 439 5.14 9.35 -5.85
N PHE A 440 5.06 9.21 -7.18
CA PHE A 440 6.10 8.58 -8.01
C PHE A 440 7.07 9.58 -8.62
N ILE A 441 6.54 10.65 -9.14
CA ILE A 441 7.31 11.61 -9.95
C ILE A 441 8.19 12.48 -9.05
N LYS A 442 7.70 12.87 -7.88
CA LYS A 442 8.41 13.73 -6.91
C LYS A 442 9.70 13.10 -6.36
N LEU A 443 9.83 11.78 -6.43
CA LEU A 443 11.07 11.08 -6.05
C LEU A 443 12.32 11.60 -6.76
N PHE A 444 12.17 12.07 -8.01
CA PHE A 444 13.27 12.52 -8.86
C PHE A 444 13.40 14.03 -8.96
N ALA A 445 12.63 14.79 -8.18
CA ALA A 445 12.80 16.23 -8.07
C ALA A 445 14.23 16.58 -7.59
N SER A 446 14.78 17.70 -8.06
CA SER A 446 16.15 18.11 -7.73
C SER A 446 16.40 18.28 -6.24
N TYR A 447 15.35 18.53 -5.48
CA TYR A 447 15.37 18.70 -4.02
C TYR A 447 15.00 17.45 -3.23
N SER A 448 14.58 16.37 -3.90
CA SER A 448 14.16 15.13 -3.21
C SER A 448 15.37 14.38 -2.62
N PRO A 449 15.36 14.04 -1.33
CA PRO A 449 16.42 13.22 -0.71
C PRO A 449 16.48 11.81 -1.29
N GLN A 450 15.38 11.32 -1.88
CA GLN A 450 15.26 10.00 -2.52
C GLN A 450 15.75 9.98 -3.97
N ASN A 451 16.14 11.14 -4.52
CA ASN A 451 16.76 11.22 -5.84
C ASN A 451 18.21 10.74 -5.77
N TYR A 452 18.41 9.45 -5.63
CA TYR A 452 19.74 8.82 -5.54
C TYR A 452 20.56 8.99 -6.81
N SER A 453 19.93 9.27 -7.96
CA SER A 453 20.63 9.55 -9.21
C SER A 453 21.46 10.83 -9.20
N ARG A 454 21.18 11.76 -8.24
CA ARG A 454 21.76 13.10 -8.17
C ARG A 454 21.46 13.98 -9.39
N TRP A 455 20.48 13.55 -10.19
CA TRP A 455 20.02 14.29 -11.36
C TRP A 455 19.28 15.56 -10.96
N LYS A 456 19.44 16.61 -11.77
CA LYS A 456 18.75 17.89 -11.58
C LYS A 456 18.24 18.40 -12.92
N ASN A 457 16.98 18.83 -12.97
CA ASN A 457 16.38 19.42 -14.16
C ASN A 457 15.29 20.41 -13.73
N SER A 458 15.54 21.70 -13.92
CA SER A 458 14.64 22.77 -13.52
C SER A 458 13.29 22.74 -14.25
N ARG A 459 13.25 22.28 -15.51
CA ARG A 459 12.00 22.11 -16.25
C ARG A 459 11.15 21.00 -15.65
N TYR A 460 11.78 19.91 -15.26
CA TYR A 460 11.13 18.82 -14.55
C TYR A 460 10.50 19.30 -13.24
N ASP A 461 11.29 19.97 -12.40
CA ASP A 461 10.81 20.50 -11.12
C ASP A 461 9.62 21.45 -11.30
N GLN A 462 9.68 22.37 -12.29
CA GLN A 462 8.57 23.27 -12.62
C GLN A 462 7.30 22.52 -13.06
N LEU A 463 7.44 21.44 -13.83
CA LEU A 463 6.30 20.62 -14.25
C LEU A 463 5.63 19.95 -13.06
N LEU A 464 6.41 19.47 -12.08
CA LEU A 464 5.88 18.88 -10.84
C LEU A 464 5.11 19.89 -10.01
N GLU A 465 5.67 21.10 -9.81
CA GLU A 465 5.00 22.16 -9.09
C GLU A 465 3.70 22.59 -9.77
N GLN A 466 3.71 22.72 -11.11
CA GLN A 466 2.51 23.04 -11.87
C GLN A 466 1.46 21.93 -11.77
N ALA A 467 1.87 20.65 -11.87
CA ALA A 467 0.96 19.52 -11.77
C ALA A 467 0.34 19.37 -10.37
N ALA A 468 1.12 19.63 -9.31
CA ALA A 468 0.63 19.61 -7.94
C ALA A 468 -0.46 20.66 -7.70
N ARG A 469 -0.36 21.83 -8.33
CA ARG A 469 -1.32 22.96 -8.21
C ARG A 469 -2.49 22.90 -9.20
N GLU A 470 -2.39 22.07 -10.23
CA GLU A 470 -3.42 21.98 -11.28
C GLU A 470 -4.58 21.11 -10.83
N MET A 471 -5.78 21.66 -10.79
CA MET A 471 -7.00 20.97 -10.36
C MET A 471 -7.77 20.32 -11.52
N ILE A 472 -7.43 20.65 -12.78
CA ILE A 472 -8.05 20.07 -13.96
C ILE A 472 -7.28 18.80 -14.38
N GLU A 473 -7.91 17.64 -14.21
CA GLU A 473 -7.30 16.32 -14.41
C GLU A 473 -6.56 16.19 -15.75
N GLN A 474 -7.19 16.61 -16.87
CA GLN A 474 -6.59 16.47 -18.20
C GLN A 474 -5.32 17.35 -18.38
N LYS A 475 -5.26 18.52 -17.75
CA LYS A 475 -4.07 19.36 -17.76
C LYS A 475 -2.97 18.74 -16.90
N ARG A 476 -3.35 18.21 -15.76
CA ARG A 476 -2.47 17.51 -14.84
C ARG A 476 -1.81 16.30 -15.51
N VAL A 477 -2.60 15.49 -16.23
CA VAL A 477 -2.10 14.35 -17.03
C VAL A 477 -1.04 14.79 -18.05
N ARG A 478 -1.24 15.93 -18.74
CA ARG A 478 -0.27 16.45 -19.71
C ARG A 478 1.04 16.82 -19.06
N LEU A 479 0.99 17.51 -17.93
CA LEU A 479 2.18 17.94 -17.16
C LEU A 479 3.00 16.72 -16.69
N TYR A 480 2.35 15.72 -16.11
CA TYR A 480 3.02 14.49 -15.69
C TYR A 480 3.57 13.67 -16.87
N ASN A 481 2.88 13.62 -18.01
CA ASN A 481 3.40 12.94 -19.19
C ASN A 481 4.64 13.66 -19.76
N GLU A 482 4.68 15.01 -19.75
CA GLU A 482 5.87 15.77 -20.13
C GLU A 482 7.04 15.49 -19.16
N ALA A 483 6.78 15.51 -17.85
CA ALA A 483 7.78 15.16 -16.84
C ALA A 483 8.33 13.74 -17.04
N GLN A 484 7.45 12.74 -17.27
CA GLN A 484 7.89 11.37 -17.54
C GLN A 484 8.74 11.25 -18.82
N ARG A 485 8.45 12.03 -19.87
CA ARG A 485 9.29 12.02 -21.07
C ARG A 485 10.68 12.55 -20.78
N ILE A 486 10.80 13.63 -20.00
CA ILE A 486 12.12 14.11 -19.58
C ILE A 486 12.86 13.03 -18.79
N LEU A 487 12.19 12.37 -17.85
CA LEU A 487 12.77 11.36 -16.97
C LEU A 487 13.17 10.08 -17.73
N CYS A 488 12.31 9.59 -18.64
CA CYS A 488 12.46 8.25 -19.23
C CYS A 488 12.96 8.24 -20.68
N GLU A 489 12.95 9.39 -21.40
CA GLU A 489 13.34 9.47 -22.82
C GLU A 489 14.45 10.50 -23.08
N VAL A 490 14.41 11.66 -22.39
CA VAL A 490 15.34 12.77 -22.68
C VAL A 490 16.63 12.64 -21.88
N ASP A 491 16.55 12.66 -20.54
CA ASP A 491 17.73 12.68 -19.66
C ASP A 491 18.10 11.30 -19.10
N VAL A 492 17.13 10.41 -18.96
CA VAL A 492 17.29 9.01 -18.57
C VAL A 492 18.17 8.81 -17.32
N PRO A 493 17.92 9.51 -16.21
CA PRO A 493 18.62 9.21 -14.96
C PRO A 493 18.20 7.87 -14.36
N ILE A 494 17.05 7.35 -14.80
CA ILE A 494 16.54 6.03 -14.42
C ILE A 494 16.11 5.22 -15.64
N VAL A 495 16.05 3.91 -15.46
CA VAL A 495 15.50 2.94 -16.40
C VAL A 495 14.41 2.15 -15.71
N PRO A 496 13.12 2.47 -15.91
CA PRO A 496 12.04 1.62 -15.45
C PRO A 496 12.17 0.21 -16.05
N LEU A 497 11.97 -0.82 -15.26
CA LEU A 497 12.15 -2.22 -15.66
C LEU A 497 10.81 -2.95 -15.75
N PHE A 498 10.05 -2.94 -14.69
CA PHE A 498 8.73 -3.56 -14.60
C PHE A 498 7.92 -2.99 -13.44
N ASN A 499 6.61 -3.12 -13.54
CA ASN A 499 5.68 -2.92 -12.44
C ASN A 499 5.45 -4.27 -11.77
N THR A 500 5.38 -4.28 -10.43
CA THR A 500 5.23 -5.51 -9.67
C THR A 500 3.77 -5.95 -9.61
N ALA A 501 3.56 -7.23 -9.33
CA ALA A 501 2.28 -7.79 -8.95
C ALA A 501 2.46 -8.66 -7.71
N GLU A 502 1.41 -8.77 -6.93
CA GLU A 502 1.34 -9.69 -5.79
C GLU A 502 0.61 -10.96 -6.18
N SER A 503 1.24 -12.12 -5.95
CA SER A 503 0.58 -13.41 -6.07
C SER A 503 -0.20 -13.68 -4.79
N THR A 504 -1.50 -13.93 -4.92
CA THR A 504 -2.37 -14.25 -3.78
C THR A 504 -3.14 -15.52 -4.04
N ILE A 505 -3.49 -16.25 -2.99
CA ILE A 505 -4.40 -17.40 -3.07
C ILE A 505 -5.40 -17.36 -1.93
N LEU A 506 -6.68 -17.42 -2.29
CA LEU A 506 -7.81 -17.48 -1.36
C LEU A 506 -8.44 -18.86 -1.37
N ASN A 507 -8.70 -19.43 -0.22
CA ASN A 507 -9.47 -20.67 -0.09
C ASN A 507 -10.82 -20.54 -0.83
N PRO A 508 -11.13 -21.45 -1.77
CA PRO A 508 -12.34 -21.38 -2.60
C PRO A 508 -13.67 -21.32 -1.85
N ARG A 509 -13.70 -21.68 -0.57
CA ARG A 509 -14.87 -21.53 0.32
C ARG A 509 -15.26 -20.09 0.60
N TYR A 510 -14.35 -19.13 0.38
CA TYR A 510 -14.57 -17.72 0.65
C TYR A 510 -14.65 -16.90 -0.62
N THR A 511 -15.27 -15.74 -0.51
CA THR A 511 -15.34 -14.70 -1.54
C THR A 511 -15.33 -13.32 -0.89
N GLY A 512 -15.22 -12.25 -1.68
CA GLY A 512 -15.29 -10.88 -1.19
C GLY A 512 -13.99 -10.35 -0.56
N LEU A 513 -12.91 -11.14 -0.54
CA LEU A 513 -11.61 -10.64 -0.10
C LEU A 513 -11.06 -9.66 -1.14
N GLU A 514 -10.67 -8.49 -0.67
CA GLU A 514 -9.99 -7.48 -1.45
C GLU A 514 -8.54 -7.39 -1.00
N TYR A 515 -7.62 -7.73 -1.89
CA TYR A 515 -6.22 -7.39 -1.80
C TYR A 515 -5.98 -6.37 -2.91
N ASN A 516 -5.81 -5.11 -2.54
CA ASN A 516 -5.86 -4.02 -3.51
C ASN A 516 -4.49 -3.70 -4.13
N SER A 517 -4.46 -2.79 -5.08
CA SER A 517 -3.24 -2.37 -5.78
C SER A 517 -2.24 -1.59 -4.91
N MET A 518 -2.64 -1.19 -3.70
CA MET A 518 -1.77 -0.62 -2.67
C MET A 518 -1.20 -1.68 -1.72
N GLY A 519 -1.49 -2.97 -1.98
CA GLY A 519 -1.10 -4.09 -1.12
C GLY A 519 -1.87 -4.16 0.19
N ARG A 520 -3.04 -3.54 0.31
CA ARG A 520 -3.87 -3.60 1.51
C ARG A 520 -4.82 -4.77 1.48
N LEU A 521 -4.82 -5.52 2.59
CA LEU A 521 -5.73 -6.64 2.84
C LEU A 521 -7.01 -6.11 3.50
N VAL A 522 -8.12 -6.06 2.76
CA VAL A 522 -9.42 -5.57 3.25
C VAL A 522 -10.38 -6.73 3.46
N LEU A 523 -10.77 -6.98 4.70
CA LEU A 523 -11.50 -8.17 5.13
C LEU A 523 -13.00 -7.95 5.32
N ARG A 524 -13.49 -6.70 5.36
CA ARG A 524 -14.89 -6.37 5.69
C ARG A 524 -15.93 -7.05 4.78
N ASN A 525 -15.56 -7.34 3.53
CA ASN A 525 -16.44 -7.93 2.53
C ASN A 525 -16.28 -9.46 2.39
N VAL A 526 -15.37 -10.05 3.17
CA VAL A 526 -15.14 -11.51 3.14
C VAL A 526 -16.36 -12.23 3.70
N LYS A 527 -16.81 -13.25 2.96
CA LYS A 527 -17.90 -14.13 3.38
C LYS A 527 -17.68 -15.54 2.89
N ALA A 528 -18.18 -16.51 3.64
CA ALA A 528 -18.26 -17.88 3.18
C ALA A 528 -19.24 -17.97 2.00
N LYS A 529 -18.92 -18.81 1.00
CA LYS A 529 -19.88 -19.14 -0.05
C LYS A 529 -20.98 -20.01 0.57
N THR A 530 -22.21 -19.68 0.27
CA THR A 530 -23.34 -20.59 0.47
C THR A 530 -23.33 -21.59 -0.65
N ASP A 531 -23.32 -22.90 -0.31
CA ASP A 531 -23.48 -24.01 -1.26
C ASP A 531 -24.79 -23.88 -2.05
#